data_a9b902bb6323d001d7713a584c2bc35c
#
_entry.id   a9b902bb6323d001d7713a584c2bc35c
#
_cell.length_a   1.000
_cell.length_b   1.000
_cell.length_c   1.000
_cell.angle_alpha   90.00
_cell.angle_beta   90.00
_cell.angle_gamma   90.00
#
_symmetry.space_group_name_H-M   'P 1'
#
loop_
_entity.id
_entity.type
_entity.pdbx_description
1 polymer ?
#
loop_
_entity_poly.entity_id
_entity_poly.type
_entity_poly.pdbx_seq_one_letter_code
_entity_poly.pdbx_strand_id
1 'polypeptide(L)'
;MLNCINCYSGLNTEVALRKAKENVEKHYAVVGVLEELNKTLTVMEHYIPRFFKGAKDVYWSKCEILCRQFLIPLSNVHIFFSDEINVFSKINRNIYKPPVAEETKNIVRKNFTRELEFFDFCKQRLHKQYLALNLDNRP
;
A
#
# COMPACT_ATOMS: atom_id res chain seq x y z
N MET A 1 -0.38 29.75 22.24
CA MET A 1 0.72 29.93 21.28
C MET A 1 1.48 28.62 21.19
N LEU A 2 1.17 27.83 20.20
CA LEU A 2 1.92 26.58 19.92
C LEU A 2 3.21 27.00 19.22
N ASN A 3 4.32 26.92 19.94
CA ASN A 3 5.64 27.13 19.40
C ASN A 3 5.93 26.06 18.34
N CYS A 4 5.80 26.43 17.09
CA CYS A 4 6.29 25.66 15.95
C CYS A 4 7.82 25.79 15.90
N ILE A 5 8.50 25.34 16.97
CA ILE A 5 9.96 25.27 17.02
C ILE A 5 10.34 23.99 16.31
N ASN A 6 10.54 24.06 15.05
CA ASN A 6 11.31 23.16 14.18
C ASN A 6 10.66 22.83 12.82
N CYS A 7 9.98 23.79 12.20
CA CYS A 7 9.55 23.63 10.81
C CYS A 7 10.72 23.69 9.80
N TYR A 8 11.96 23.88 10.27
CA TYR A 8 13.19 23.97 9.46
C TYR A 8 14.17 22.82 9.65
N SER A 9 13.83 21.75 10.38
CA SER A 9 14.63 20.53 10.28
C SER A 9 14.37 19.96 8.89
N GLY A 10 15.38 20.01 8.04
CA GLY A 10 15.27 19.72 6.61
C GLY A 10 14.45 18.47 6.33
N LEU A 11 13.51 18.59 5.41
CA LEU A 11 12.79 17.45 4.83
C LEU A 11 13.82 16.39 4.41
N ASN A 12 13.49 15.12 4.58
CA ASN A 12 14.34 14.00 4.18
C ASN A 12 15.66 13.89 4.96
N THR A 13 15.60 14.00 6.30
CA THR A 13 16.74 13.75 7.19
C THR A 13 16.62 12.38 7.87
N GLU A 14 17.74 11.84 8.36
CA GLU A 14 17.78 10.60 9.15
C GLU A 14 16.93 10.72 10.43
N VAL A 15 16.93 11.89 11.04
CA VAL A 15 16.09 12.16 12.21
C VAL A 15 14.61 12.12 11.88
N ALA A 16 14.21 12.67 10.73
CA ALA A 16 12.83 12.64 10.26
C ALA A 16 12.39 11.20 9.97
N LEU A 17 13.23 10.39 9.31
CA LEU A 17 12.97 8.99 9.04
C LEU A 17 12.77 8.18 10.33
N ARG A 18 13.68 8.33 11.29
CA ARG A 18 13.57 7.66 12.59
C ARG A 18 12.27 8.05 13.31
N LYS A 19 11.94 9.34 13.32
CA LYS A 19 10.71 9.84 13.94
C LYS A 19 9.46 9.30 13.23
N ALA A 20 9.48 9.18 11.91
CA ALA A 20 8.39 8.59 11.14
C ALA A 20 8.18 7.11 11.50
N LYS A 21 9.26 6.32 11.58
CA LYS A 21 9.20 4.92 12.00
C LYS A 21 8.65 4.77 13.43
N GLU A 22 9.14 5.57 14.37
CA GLU A 22 8.62 5.60 15.75
C GLU A 22 7.13 5.94 15.81
N ASN A 23 6.69 6.93 15.03
CA ASN A 23 5.28 7.31 14.98
C ASN A 23 4.41 6.17 14.43
N VAL A 24 4.87 5.48 13.38
CA VAL A 24 4.17 4.32 12.85
C VAL A 24 4.01 3.23 13.91
N GLU A 25 5.05 2.94 14.68
CA GLU A 25 4.99 1.91 15.72
C GLU A 25 4.07 2.29 16.87
N LYS A 26 4.10 3.56 17.31
CA LYS A 26 3.38 4.03 18.50
C LYS A 26 1.92 4.39 18.24
N HIS A 27 1.61 4.92 17.07
CA HIS A 27 0.34 5.60 16.83
C HIS A 27 -0.52 4.96 15.75
N TYR A 28 0.02 4.04 14.95
CA TYR A 28 -0.73 3.41 13.86
C TYR A 28 -0.92 1.92 14.13
N ALA A 29 -2.16 1.48 14.25
CA ALA A 29 -2.50 0.06 14.41
C ALA A 29 -2.08 -0.73 13.16
N VAL A 30 -2.40 -0.22 11.98
CA VAL A 30 -2.08 -0.81 10.68
C VAL A 30 -1.60 0.27 9.73
N VAL A 31 -0.59 -0.03 8.94
CA VAL A 31 -0.19 0.76 7.77
C VAL A 31 -0.29 -0.14 6.56
N GLY A 32 -1.21 0.18 5.66
CA GLY A 32 -1.42 -0.59 4.44
C GLY A 32 -0.45 -0.20 3.33
N VAL A 33 -0.21 -1.14 2.42
CA VAL A 33 0.63 -0.99 1.23
C VAL A 33 -0.22 -1.31 0.01
N LEU A 34 -0.35 -0.37 -0.92
CA LEU A 34 -1.22 -0.51 -2.10
C LEU A 34 -0.79 -1.66 -3.02
N GLU A 35 0.51 -1.91 -3.11
CA GLU A 35 1.08 -3.00 -3.89
C GLU A 35 0.71 -4.38 -3.36
N GLU A 36 0.28 -4.45 -2.10
CA GLU A 36 -0.14 -5.68 -1.44
C GLU A 36 -1.52 -5.52 -0.80
N LEU A 37 -2.47 -5.04 -1.59
CA LEU A 37 -3.79 -4.65 -1.11
C LEU A 37 -4.56 -5.80 -0.46
N ASN A 38 -4.44 -7.02 -0.96
CA ASN A 38 -5.08 -8.19 -0.39
C ASN A 38 -4.61 -8.45 1.06
N LYS A 39 -3.30 -8.42 1.31
CA LYS A 39 -2.76 -8.53 2.67
C LYS A 39 -3.16 -7.34 3.53
N THR A 40 -3.13 -6.13 2.95
CA THR A 40 -3.55 -4.90 3.62
C THR A 40 -4.99 -5.00 4.11
N LEU A 41 -5.93 -5.37 3.24
CA LEU A 41 -7.34 -5.52 3.61
C LEU A 41 -7.54 -6.63 4.64
N THR A 42 -6.86 -7.77 4.49
CA THR A 42 -6.94 -8.86 5.48
C THR A 42 -6.48 -8.40 6.87
N VAL A 43 -5.36 -7.68 6.95
CA VAL A 43 -4.87 -7.14 8.23
C VAL A 43 -5.82 -6.08 8.78
N MET A 44 -6.34 -5.18 7.95
CA MET A 44 -7.30 -4.15 8.37
C MET A 44 -8.60 -4.75 8.88
N GLU A 45 -9.16 -5.77 8.23
CA GLU A 45 -10.37 -6.47 8.70
C GLU A 45 -10.16 -7.08 10.08
N HIS A 46 -8.98 -7.64 10.34
CA HIS A 46 -8.69 -8.29 11.61
C HIS A 46 -8.41 -7.29 12.75
N TYR A 47 -7.57 -6.27 12.49
CA TYR A 47 -7.17 -5.29 13.50
C TYR A 47 -8.21 -4.20 13.75
N ILE A 48 -9.03 -3.86 12.73
CA ILE A 48 -10.00 -2.77 12.81
C ILE A 48 -11.36 -3.23 12.25
N PRO A 49 -11.94 -4.32 12.79
CA PRO A 49 -13.15 -4.94 12.24
C PRO A 49 -14.37 -4.00 12.24
N ARG A 50 -14.40 -3.02 13.15
CA ARG A 50 -15.50 -2.06 13.22
C ARG A 50 -15.72 -1.28 11.92
N PHE A 51 -14.63 -1.01 11.17
CA PHE A 51 -14.68 -0.22 9.93
C PHE A 51 -14.43 -1.04 8.67
N PHE A 52 -13.70 -2.14 8.77
CA PHE A 52 -13.22 -2.90 7.62
C PHE A 52 -13.81 -4.29 7.48
N LYS A 53 -14.76 -4.71 8.33
CA LYS A 53 -15.39 -6.03 8.21
C LYS A 53 -16.06 -6.17 6.84
N GLY A 54 -15.64 -7.17 6.06
CA GLY A 54 -16.13 -7.43 4.70
C GLY A 54 -15.53 -6.51 3.63
N ALA A 55 -14.53 -5.68 3.94
CA ALA A 55 -13.90 -4.77 2.98
C ALA A 55 -13.25 -5.54 1.83
N LYS A 56 -12.67 -6.69 2.11
CA LYS A 56 -12.07 -7.57 1.11
C LYS A 56 -13.10 -8.08 0.12
N ASP A 57 -14.23 -8.58 0.61
CA ASP A 57 -15.31 -9.09 -0.24
C ASP A 57 -15.93 -7.99 -1.10
N VAL A 58 -16.17 -6.81 -0.52
CA VAL A 58 -16.67 -5.64 -1.24
C VAL A 58 -15.68 -5.20 -2.33
N TYR A 59 -14.40 -5.23 -2.02
CA TYR A 59 -13.36 -4.87 -2.98
C TYR A 59 -13.36 -5.82 -4.19
N TRP A 60 -13.36 -7.14 -3.93
CA TRP A 60 -13.30 -8.15 -4.97
C TRP A 60 -14.60 -8.23 -5.77
N SER A 61 -15.77 -8.11 -5.16
CA SER A 61 -17.05 -8.09 -5.88
C SER A 61 -17.17 -6.91 -6.83
N LYS A 62 -16.71 -5.72 -6.43
CA LYS A 62 -16.67 -4.55 -7.33
C LYS A 62 -15.66 -4.75 -8.48
N CYS A 63 -14.56 -5.41 -8.20
CA CYS A 63 -13.56 -5.73 -9.23
C CYS A 63 -14.12 -6.68 -10.28
N GLU A 64 -14.88 -7.72 -9.87
CA GLU A 64 -15.56 -8.64 -10.80
C GLU A 64 -16.60 -7.93 -11.67
N ILE A 65 -17.41 -7.05 -11.09
CA ILE A 65 -18.42 -6.28 -11.84
C ILE A 65 -17.74 -5.41 -12.90
N LEU A 66 -16.67 -4.73 -12.55
CA LEU A 66 -15.91 -3.90 -13.50
C LEU A 66 -15.26 -4.73 -14.59
N CYS A 67 -14.70 -5.89 -14.27
CA CYS A 67 -14.14 -6.80 -15.26
C CYS A 67 -15.19 -7.31 -16.25
N ARG A 68 -16.40 -7.61 -15.78
CA ARG A 68 -17.53 -8.02 -16.64
C ARG A 68 -18.00 -6.89 -17.58
N GLN A 69 -18.04 -5.65 -17.08
CA GLN A 69 -18.45 -4.49 -17.89
C GLN A 69 -17.45 -4.16 -19.00
N PHE A 70 -16.16 -4.44 -18.81
CA PHE A 70 -15.11 -4.18 -19.80
C PHE A 70 -14.79 -5.37 -20.72
N LEU A 71 -15.67 -6.39 -20.81
CA LEU A 71 -15.53 -7.56 -21.71
C LEU A 71 -14.19 -8.30 -21.59
N ILE A 72 -13.64 -8.39 -20.38
CA ILE A 72 -12.45 -9.20 -20.15
C ILE A 72 -12.88 -10.66 -19.98
N PRO A 73 -12.39 -11.60 -20.81
CA PRO A 73 -12.77 -13.01 -20.71
C PRO A 73 -12.48 -13.57 -19.31
N LEU A 74 -13.43 -14.31 -18.74
CA LEU A 74 -13.32 -14.91 -17.39
C LEU A 74 -12.09 -15.83 -17.25
N SER A 75 -11.62 -16.44 -18.34
CA SER A 75 -10.41 -17.26 -18.38
C SER A 75 -9.13 -16.48 -18.04
N ASN A 76 -9.12 -15.17 -18.24
CA ASN A 76 -7.98 -14.29 -17.95
C ASN A 76 -8.07 -13.61 -16.57
N VAL A 77 -9.18 -13.78 -15.86
CA VAL A 77 -9.37 -13.18 -14.53
C VAL A 77 -8.34 -13.73 -13.54
N HIS A 78 -7.99 -15.01 -13.62
CA HIS A 78 -7.00 -15.64 -12.75
C HIS A 78 -5.57 -15.09 -12.97
N ILE A 79 -5.23 -14.75 -14.22
CA ILE A 79 -3.96 -14.11 -14.57
C ILE A 79 -3.98 -12.62 -14.16
N PHE A 80 -5.16 -12.01 -14.16
CA PHE A 80 -5.37 -10.63 -13.73
C PHE A 80 -5.23 -10.45 -12.20
N PHE A 81 -5.55 -11.49 -11.43
CA PHE A 81 -5.48 -11.46 -9.95
C PHE A 81 -4.06 -11.68 -9.40
N SER A 82 -3.14 -12.21 -10.19
CA SER A 82 -1.73 -12.30 -9.78
C SER A 82 -1.02 -10.94 -9.77
N ASP A 83 -1.55 -9.96 -10.53
CA ASP A 83 -1.06 -8.58 -10.56
C ASP A 83 -2.15 -7.63 -10.05
N GLU A 84 -2.37 -7.61 -8.73
CA GLU A 84 -3.37 -6.77 -8.04
C GLU A 84 -3.28 -5.28 -8.41
N ILE A 85 -2.09 -4.82 -8.76
CA ILE A 85 -1.80 -3.45 -9.21
C ILE A 85 -2.41 -3.15 -10.58
N ASN A 86 -2.51 -4.14 -11.45
CA ASN A 86 -2.92 -3.93 -12.84
C ASN A 86 -4.39 -3.55 -13.01
N VAL A 87 -5.28 -3.95 -12.09
CA VAL A 87 -6.70 -3.60 -12.17
C VAL A 87 -6.90 -2.12 -11.83
N PHE A 88 -6.30 -1.63 -10.73
CA PHE A 88 -6.37 -0.21 -10.38
C PHE A 88 -5.63 0.68 -11.36
N SER A 89 -4.49 0.24 -11.86
CA SER A 89 -3.74 0.99 -12.84
C SER A 89 -4.49 1.14 -14.17
N LYS A 90 -5.36 0.18 -14.52
CA LYS A 90 -6.20 0.28 -15.72
C LYS A 90 -7.39 1.20 -15.53
N ILE A 91 -8.04 1.17 -14.35
CA ILE A 91 -9.19 2.04 -14.04
C ILE A 91 -8.76 3.51 -13.92
N ASN A 92 -7.63 3.75 -13.28
CA ASN A 92 -7.08 5.09 -13.06
C ASN A 92 -6.00 5.48 -14.09
N ARG A 93 -5.90 4.76 -15.19
CA ARG A 93 -4.87 5.01 -16.20
C ARG A 93 -5.16 6.33 -16.91
N ASN A 94 -4.30 7.30 -16.69
CA ASN A 94 -4.27 8.47 -17.53
C ASN A 94 -3.67 8.09 -18.90
N ILE A 95 -4.53 7.94 -19.89
CA ILE A 95 -4.17 7.51 -21.26
C ILE A 95 -3.18 8.49 -21.90
N TYR A 96 -3.22 9.74 -21.47
CA TYR A 96 -2.36 10.82 -21.99
C TYR A 96 -1.03 10.98 -21.22
N LYS A 97 -0.78 10.14 -20.20
CA LYS A 97 0.46 10.22 -19.43
C LYS A 97 1.61 9.59 -20.23
N PRO A 98 2.60 10.38 -20.68
CA PRO A 98 3.75 9.82 -21.37
C PRO A 98 4.54 8.88 -20.45
N PRO A 99 5.20 7.84 -21.01
CA PRO A 99 6.06 6.98 -20.22
C PRO A 99 7.23 7.81 -19.65
N VAL A 100 7.53 7.60 -18.37
CA VAL A 100 8.67 8.26 -17.72
C VAL A 100 9.95 7.54 -18.13
N ALA A 101 10.95 8.29 -18.60
CA ALA A 101 12.26 7.76 -18.96
C ALA A 101 12.96 7.09 -17.76
N GLU A 102 13.69 6.00 -17.99
CA GLU A 102 14.41 5.28 -16.93
C GLU A 102 15.45 6.16 -16.22
N GLU A 103 16.07 7.07 -16.94
CA GLU A 103 17.02 8.05 -16.38
C GLU A 103 16.34 8.91 -15.30
N THR A 104 15.13 9.42 -15.59
CA THR A 104 14.34 10.18 -14.61
C THR A 104 13.97 9.33 -13.39
N LYS A 105 13.57 8.08 -13.60
CA LYS A 105 13.27 7.16 -12.49
C LYS A 105 14.50 6.90 -11.62
N ASN A 106 15.67 6.76 -12.23
CA ASN A 106 16.92 6.55 -11.51
C ASN A 106 17.35 7.78 -10.70
N ILE A 107 17.15 8.98 -11.22
CA ILE A 107 17.38 10.23 -10.49
C ILE A 107 16.45 10.29 -9.27
N VAL A 108 15.16 9.98 -9.44
CA VAL A 108 14.20 9.96 -8.34
C VAL A 108 14.60 8.92 -7.28
N ARG A 109 14.88 7.67 -7.67
CA ARG A 109 15.31 6.61 -6.74
C ARG A 109 16.55 7.02 -5.95
N LYS A 110 17.51 7.68 -6.59
CA LYS A 110 18.75 8.15 -5.94
C LYS A 110 18.49 9.24 -4.90
N ASN A 111 17.52 10.11 -5.15
CA ASN A 111 17.21 11.24 -4.26
C ASN A 111 16.21 10.88 -3.15
N PHE A 112 15.41 9.83 -3.32
CA PHE A 112 14.35 9.41 -2.39
C PHE A 112 14.69 8.11 -1.64
N THR A 113 15.95 7.95 -1.27
CA THR A 113 16.43 6.73 -0.58
C THR A 113 15.76 6.51 0.77
N ARG A 114 15.51 7.58 1.53
CA ARG A 114 14.86 7.49 2.85
C ARG A 114 13.38 7.21 2.77
N GLU A 115 12.71 7.73 1.76
CA GLU A 115 11.30 7.41 1.49
C GLU A 115 11.14 5.95 1.09
N LEU A 116 12.08 5.42 0.29
CA LEU A 116 12.10 3.99 -0.04
C LEU A 116 12.35 3.14 1.20
N GLU A 117 13.29 3.53 2.05
CA GLU A 117 13.56 2.83 3.32
C GLU A 117 12.33 2.87 4.26
N PHE A 118 11.62 4.00 4.32
CA PHE A 118 10.38 4.10 5.09
C PHE A 118 9.28 3.21 4.51
N PHE A 119 9.15 3.16 3.18
CA PHE A 119 8.21 2.28 2.50
C PHE A 119 8.50 0.80 2.83
N ASP A 120 9.75 0.37 2.72
CA ASP A 120 10.18 -0.99 3.04
C ASP A 120 9.92 -1.34 4.50
N PHE A 121 10.13 -0.41 5.41
CA PHE A 121 9.78 -0.57 6.82
C PHE A 121 8.27 -0.81 7.02
N CYS A 122 7.42 0.00 6.38
CA CYS A 122 5.97 -0.16 6.44
C CYS A 122 5.52 -1.51 5.85
N LYS A 123 6.12 -1.91 4.74
CA LYS A 123 5.87 -3.20 4.09
C LYS A 123 6.26 -4.38 4.99
N GLN A 124 7.43 -4.34 5.61
CA GLN A 124 7.87 -5.37 6.56
C GLN A 124 6.93 -5.46 7.77
N ARG A 125 6.46 -4.32 8.29
CA ARG A 125 5.50 -4.29 9.39
C ARG A 125 4.18 -4.96 8.99
N LEU A 126 3.63 -4.63 7.81
CA LEU A 126 2.44 -5.27 7.27
C LEU A 126 2.62 -6.79 7.14
N HIS A 127 3.76 -7.23 6.62
CA HIS A 127 4.05 -8.66 6.50
C HIS A 127 4.10 -9.38 7.85
N LYS A 128 4.73 -8.77 8.86
CA LYS A 128 4.75 -9.33 10.22
C LYS A 128 3.34 -9.48 10.79
N GLN A 129 2.50 -8.45 10.64
CA GLN A 129 1.11 -8.50 11.08
C GLN A 129 0.31 -9.58 10.33
N TYR A 130 0.47 -9.67 9.02
CA TYR A 130 -0.21 -10.70 8.21
C TYR A 130 0.23 -12.13 8.57
N LEU A 131 1.52 -12.35 8.81
CA LEU A 131 2.02 -13.66 9.24
C LEU A 131 1.52 -14.04 10.63
N ALA A 132 1.41 -13.09 11.55
CA ALA A 132 0.85 -13.34 12.88
C ALA A 132 -0.61 -13.86 12.77
N LEU A 133 -1.44 -13.26 11.91
CA LEU A 133 -2.81 -13.74 11.69
C LEU A 133 -2.87 -15.17 11.14
N ASN A 134 -1.94 -15.51 10.24
CA ASN A 134 -1.90 -16.87 9.67
C ASN A 134 -1.40 -17.93 10.68
N LEU A 135 -0.66 -17.51 11.70
CA LEU A 135 -0.22 -18.40 12.77
C LEU A 135 -1.33 -18.67 13.78
N ASP A 136 -2.16 -17.66 14.07
CA ASP A 136 -3.30 -17.79 14.98
C ASP A 136 -4.43 -18.67 14.41
N ASN A 137 -4.49 -18.84 13.10
CA ASN A 137 -5.50 -19.66 12.41
C ASN A 137 -5.03 -21.11 12.13
N ARG A 138 -3.95 -21.58 12.74
CA ARG A 138 -3.58 -23.01 12.67
C ARG A 138 -4.39 -23.78 13.69
N PRO A 139 -5.03 -24.92 13.28
CA PRO A 139 -5.77 -25.79 14.17
C PRO A 139 -4.88 -26.45 15.22
#